data_99a963c67d0bc04a3bb83ba9f03f87eb
#
_entry.id   99a963c67d0bc04a3bb83ba9f03f87eb
#
_cell.length_a   1.000
_cell.length_b   1.000
_cell.length_c   1.000
_cell.angle_alpha   90.00
_cell.angle_beta   90.00
_cell.angle_gamma   90.00
#
_symmetry.space_group_name_H-M   'P 1'
#
loop_
_entity.id
_entity.type
_entity.pdbx_description
1 polymer ?
#
loop_
_entity_poly.entity_id
_entity_poly.type
_entity_poly.pdbx_seq_one_letter_code
_entity_poly.pdbx_strand_id
1 'polypeptide(L)'
;LIVGFGPTGSVLANLLSKYNITIHILEKENEIYNLPRAVHFDDEIMRTFKSIGIFKKFLKKTIINKGTKFVDEYDNLILDWPRPKKITENGFYPSYRFHQPDLEKILRKNLIKNKKVKISYNSELLEISDKGDVVSAKYLDKVSNSFQIINADYVVGCDGANSLVKEYISQEVIDFGFQEKWAVIDLIMKQNKNNLPDRTIQYCSKKTPATYCRNVGRRRRWEFSLDKNSVDKEILNDDKIWHFLSKWITPEDATIERKTIYTFKSLIAKKWRKGRVFIAGDAAHLSPPFMGQGMCSGIRDVSNLFWKIAYCCNFGHKEKLLNTYESERLKNVKEYIITTINMGRLLNSIGDTNVSNTVKEEKDGSKKMTSIKPPLGPGLGNNKDKLRGKIFPYINLQNSNVSNFDTQFETELVLLSKQNIDNKKIKHINVNKYE
;
A
#
# COMPACT_ATOMS: atom_id res chain seq x y z
N LEU A 1 -8.07 18.59 4.96
CA LEU A 1 -6.68 18.53 5.40
C LEU A 1 -6.15 17.10 5.32
N ILE A 2 -4.95 16.92 4.78
CA ILE A 2 -4.21 15.64 4.77
C ILE A 2 -2.96 15.82 5.63
N VAL A 3 -2.74 14.92 6.59
CA VAL A 3 -1.54 14.92 7.43
C VAL A 3 -0.64 13.78 6.99
N GLY A 4 0.57 14.12 6.51
CA GLY A 4 1.53 13.20 5.92
C GLY A 4 1.44 13.12 4.40
N PHE A 5 2.60 13.25 3.72
CA PHE A 5 2.70 13.28 2.25
C PHE A 5 3.52 12.10 1.70
N GLY A 6 3.53 10.98 2.41
CA GLY A 6 4.00 9.69 1.92
C GLY A 6 3.08 9.10 0.84
N PRO A 7 3.30 7.84 0.39
CA PRO A 7 2.54 7.23 -0.70
C PRO A 7 1.02 7.30 -0.53
N THR A 8 0.51 7.00 0.67
CA THR A 8 -0.95 7.01 0.98
C THR A 8 -1.52 8.42 0.85
N GLY A 9 -0.93 9.40 1.53
CA GLY A 9 -1.41 10.79 1.48
C GLY A 9 -1.28 11.42 0.10
N SER A 10 -0.19 11.10 -0.62
CA SER A 10 0.02 11.57 -2.00
C SER A 10 -1.01 11.01 -2.97
N VAL A 11 -1.40 9.74 -2.83
CA VAL A 11 -2.47 9.14 -3.66
C VAL A 11 -3.82 9.74 -3.30
N LEU A 12 -4.13 9.92 -2.01
CA LEU A 12 -5.37 10.58 -1.57
C LEU A 12 -5.49 11.98 -2.17
N ALA A 13 -4.43 12.79 -2.09
CA ALA A 13 -4.42 14.13 -2.66
C ALA A 13 -4.66 14.12 -4.17
N ASN A 14 -4.03 13.19 -4.90
CA ASN A 14 -4.23 13.03 -6.34
C ASN A 14 -5.66 12.60 -6.70
N LEU A 15 -6.27 11.71 -5.93
CA LEU A 15 -7.66 11.30 -6.11
C LEU A 15 -8.63 12.46 -5.85
N LEU A 16 -8.49 13.15 -4.71
CA LEU A 16 -9.34 14.30 -4.36
C LEU A 16 -9.14 15.49 -5.29
N SER A 17 -7.96 15.68 -5.85
CA SER A 17 -7.64 16.80 -6.76
C SER A 17 -8.43 16.78 -8.08
N LYS A 18 -9.07 15.66 -8.40
CA LYS A 18 -9.98 15.53 -9.55
C LYS A 18 -11.36 16.15 -9.29
N TYR A 19 -11.68 16.43 -8.04
CA TYR A 19 -12.92 17.09 -7.63
C TYR A 19 -12.67 18.57 -7.36
N ASN A 20 -13.74 19.34 -7.31
CA ASN A 20 -13.68 20.76 -6.99
C ASN A 20 -13.49 21.01 -5.48
N ILE A 21 -12.44 20.42 -4.88
CA ILE A 21 -12.16 20.44 -3.44
C ILE A 21 -10.82 21.13 -3.19
N THR A 22 -10.77 22.00 -2.18
CA THR A 22 -9.51 22.59 -1.70
C THR A 22 -8.82 21.61 -0.78
N ILE A 23 -7.53 21.33 -1.05
CA ILE A 23 -6.73 20.37 -0.32
C ILE A 23 -5.54 21.09 0.30
N HIS A 24 -5.34 20.92 1.61
CA HIS A 24 -4.11 21.33 2.28
C HIS A 24 -3.40 20.09 2.79
N ILE A 25 -2.10 19.97 2.55
CA ILE A 25 -1.27 18.86 2.98
C ILE A 25 -0.22 19.39 3.95
N LEU A 26 -0.13 18.79 5.13
CA LEU A 26 0.97 19.01 6.07
C LEU A 26 1.96 17.86 5.94
N GLU A 27 3.24 18.19 5.72
CA GLU A 27 4.34 17.23 5.71
C GLU A 27 5.44 17.74 6.66
N LYS A 28 5.81 16.91 7.63
CA LYS A 28 6.78 17.28 8.66
C LYS A 28 8.23 17.33 8.16
N GLU A 29 8.51 16.61 7.07
CA GLU A 29 9.83 16.58 6.42
C GLU A 29 9.91 17.62 5.30
N ASN A 30 11.12 18.05 5.02
CA ASN A 30 11.39 19.00 3.92
C ASN A 30 11.34 18.30 2.55
N GLU A 31 11.78 17.05 2.48
CA GLU A 31 11.99 16.31 1.25
C GLU A 31 11.33 14.93 1.27
N ILE A 32 11.33 14.30 0.10
CA ILE A 32 10.96 12.89 -0.01
C ILE A 32 12.03 12.06 0.69
N TYR A 33 11.60 11.13 1.55
CA TYR A 33 12.52 10.14 2.10
C TYR A 33 13.18 9.35 0.98
N ASN A 34 14.47 9.58 0.78
CA ASN A 34 15.17 9.15 -0.44
C ASN A 34 15.51 7.65 -0.50
N LEU A 35 15.12 6.87 0.51
CA LEU A 35 15.42 5.45 0.58
C LEU A 35 14.14 4.61 0.46
N PRO A 36 14.18 3.46 -0.27
CA PRO A 36 12.99 2.67 -0.54
C PRO A 36 12.51 1.94 0.72
N ARG A 37 11.23 2.11 1.07
CA ARG A 37 10.54 1.26 2.06
C ARG A 37 9.81 0.14 1.35
N ALA A 38 8.75 0.46 0.60
CA ALA A 38 8.04 -0.48 -0.26
C ALA A 38 8.81 -0.71 -1.58
N VAL A 39 8.76 -1.95 -2.07
CA VAL A 39 9.42 -2.38 -3.31
C VAL A 39 8.48 -3.14 -4.25
N HIS A 40 7.21 -3.27 -3.86
CA HIS A 40 6.20 -4.05 -4.56
C HIS A 40 4.85 -3.35 -4.55
N PHE A 41 4.09 -3.53 -5.63
CA PHE A 41 2.65 -3.26 -5.69
C PHE A 41 1.97 -4.19 -6.71
N ASP A 42 0.64 -4.31 -6.61
CA ASP A 42 -0.16 -5.20 -7.44
C ASP A 42 -0.97 -4.49 -8.54
N ASP A 43 -1.72 -5.26 -9.30
CA ASP A 43 -2.54 -4.82 -10.43
C ASP A 43 -3.62 -3.80 -10.06
N GLU A 44 -4.24 -3.94 -8.89
CA GLU A 44 -5.26 -3.02 -8.39
C GLU A 44 -4.66 -1.62 -8.13
N ILE A 45 -3.46 -1.59 -7.56
CA ILE A 45 -2.76 -0.33 -7.33
C ILE A 45 -2.33 0.32 -8.65
N MET A 46 -1.93 -0.48 -9.65
CA MET A 46 -1.65 0.08 -10.99
C MET A 46 -2.90 0.68 -11.63
N ARG A 47 -4.08 0.07 -11.42
CA ARG A 47 -5.36 0.64 -11.87
C ARG A 47 -5.64 1.99 -11.20
N THR A 48 -5.38 2.11 -9.90
CA THR A 48 -5.44 3.40 -9.18
C THR A 48 -4.45 4.42 -9.76
N PHE A 49 -3.21 4.03 -10.06
CA PHE A 49 -2.24 4.93 -10.69
C PHE A 49 -2.65 5.37 -12.10
N LYS A 50 -3.37 4.52 -12.83
CA LYS A 50 -3.96 4.91 -14.10
C LYS A 50 -5.07 5.94 -13.91
N SER A 51 -5.97 5.76 -12.94
CA SER A 51 -7.07 6.67 -12.67
C SER A 51 -6.60 8.09 -12.28
N ILE A 52 -5.45 8.22 -11.60
CA ILE A 52 -4.85 9.52 -11.26
C ILE A 52 -3.87 10.06 -12.33
N GLY A 53 -3.78 9.40 -13.49
CA GLY A 53 -3.04 9.89 -14.65
C GLY A 53 -1.53 9.71 -14.63
N ILE A 54 -0.97 8.96 -13.67
CA ILE A 54 0.50 8.76 -13.59
C ILE A 54 1.01 7.49 -14.28
N PHE A 55 0.11 6.59 -14.73
CA PHE A 55 0.43 5.27 -15.26
C PHE A 55 1.55 5.27 -16.29
N LYS A 56 1.43 6.06 -17.38
CA LYS A 56 2.40 6.03 -18.48
C LYS A 56 3.82 6.43 -18.03
N LYS A 57 3.91 7.38 -17.09
CA LYS A 57 5.21 7.85 -16.54
C LYS A 57 5.80 6.84 -15.57
N PHE A 58 4.94 6.26 -14.71
CA PHE A 58 5.38 5.35 -13.68
C PHE A 58 5.72 3.96 -14.20
N LEU A 59 4.99 3.44 -15.20
CA LEU A 59 5.27 2.14 -15.81
C LEU A 59 6.73 2.03 -16.29
N LYS A 60 7.31 3.12 -16.83
CA LYS A 60 8.72 3.18 -17.26
C LYS A 60 9.73 3.03 -16.11
N LYS A 61 9.29 3.14 -14.86
CA LYS A 61 10.09 3.04 -13.64
C LYS A 61 9.83 1.73 -12.89
N THR A 62 9.12 0.79 -13.51
CA THR A 62 8.75 -0.49 -12.92
C THR A 62 9.28 -1.66 -13.72
N ILE A 63 9.34 -2.82 -13.08
CA ILE A 63 9.52 -4.11 -13.75
C ILE A 63 8.42 -5.07 -13.29
N ILE A 64 8.05 -6.02 -14.15
CA ILE A 64 7.11 -7.08 -13.80
C ILE A 64 7.78 -8.01 -12.79
N ASN A 65 7.10 -8.26 -11.67
CA ASN A 65 7.54 -9.20 -10.66
C ASN A 65 7.08 -10.61 -11.05
N LYS A 66 8.02 -11.53 -11.21
CA LYS A 66 7.75 -12.93 -11.63
C LYS A 66 7.27 -13.83 -10.49
N GLY A 67 7.21 -13.33 -9.27
CA GLY A 67 6.73 -14.06 -8.09
C GLY A 67 7.81 -14.34 -7.05
N THR A 68 7.48 -15.24 -6.14
CA THR A 68 8.33 -15.60 -4.98
C THR A 68 8.49 -17.11 -4.93
N LYS A 69 9.67 -17.57 -4.53
CA LYS A 69 9.93 -18.96 -4.15
C LYS A 69 10.29 -19.01 -2.67
N PHE A 70 9.81 -20.01 -1.98
CA PHE A 70 10.24 -20.36 -0.64
C PHE A 70 11.12 -21.58 -0.75
N VAL A 71 12.32 -21.50 -0.24
CA VAL A 71 13.33 -22.57 -0.30
C VAL A 71 13.88 -22.85 1.10
N ASP A 72 14.37 -24.06 1.32
CA ASP A 72 15.09 -24.41 2.55
C ASP A 72 16.57 -23.95 2.54
N GLU A 73 17.32 -24.34 3.55
CA GLU A 73 18.76 -24.00 3.69
C GLU A 73 19.62 -24.61 2.56
N TYR A 74 19.13 -25.64 1.89
CA TYR A 74 19.79 -26.35 0.79
C TYR A 74 19.30 -25.92 -0.59
N ASP A 75 18.52 -24.82 -0.65
CA ASP A 75 17.87 -24.29 -1.85
C ASP A 75 16.78 -25.21 -2.46
N ASN A 76 16.28 -26.24 -1.72
CA ASN A 76 15.15 -27.05 -2.15
C ASN A 76 13.85 -26.25 -2.09
N LEU A 77 12.99 -26.40 -3.11
CA LEU A 77 11.74 -25.69 -3.20
C LEU A 77 10.71 -26.22 -2.19
N ILE A 78 10.25 -25.35 -1.27
CA ILE A 78 9.17 -25.64 -0.32
C ILE A 78 7.81 -25.21 -0.90
N LEU A 79 7.75 -23.99 -1.46
CA LEU A 79 6.52 -23.39 -1.98
C LEU A 79 6.82 -22.48 -3.16
N ASP A 80 6.11 -22.65 -4.26
CA ASP A 80 6.14 -21.74 -5.40
C ASP A 80 4.95 -20.79 -5.38
N TRP A 81 5.22 -19.48 -5.44
CA TRP A 81 4.21 -18.45 -5.59
C TRP A 81 4.44 -17.67 -6.89
N PRO A 82 4.12 -18.26 -8.04
CA PRO A 82 4.32 -17.64 -9.33
C PRO A 82 3.34 -16.47 -9.55
N ARG A 83 3.74 -15.52 -10.37
CA ARG A 83 2.84 -14.52 -10.92
C ARG A 83 2.57 -14.85 -12.38
N PRO A 84 1.30 -15.02 -12.79
CA PRO A 84 0.97 -15.27 -14.18
C PRO A 84 1.55 -14.19 -15.11
N LYS A 85 2.09 -14.60 -16.26
CA LYS A 85 2.60 -13.67 -17.30
C LYS A 85 1.48 -13.14 -18.19
N LYS A 86 0.28 -12.95 -17.64
CA LYS A 86 -0.91 -12.45 -18.38
C LYS A 86 -1.55 -11.29 -17.63
N ILE A 87 -2.24 -10.47 -18.37
CA ILE A 87 -3.08 -9.40 -17.83
C ILE A 87 -4.20 -10.02 -17.00
N THR A 88 -4.44 -9.46 -15.82
CA THR A 88 -5.50 -9.87 -14.91
C THR A 88 -6.83 -9.19 -15.26
N GLU A 89 -7.88 -9.54 -14.54
CA GLU A 89 -9.17 -8.86 -14.59
C GLU A 89 -9.12 -7.36 -14.20
N ASN A 90 -8.01 -6.90 -13.59
CA ASN A 90 -7.75 -5.49 -13.31
C ASN A 90 -7.07 -4.74 -14.47
N GLY A 91 -6.84 -5.41 -15.61
CA GLY A 91 -6.26 -4.79 -16.81
C GLY A 91 -4.74 -4.63 -16.80
N PHE A 92 -4.04 -5.22 -15.83
CA PHE A 92 -2.60 -5.08 -15.64
C PHE A 92 -1.94 -6.42 -15.28
N TYR A 93 -0.61 -6.48 -15.30
CA TYR A 93 0.11 -7.63 -14.76
C TYR A 93 -0.09 -7.70 -13.25
N PRO A 94 -0.16 -8.91 -12.66
CA PRO A 94 -0.56 -9.10 -11.26
C PRO A 94 0.40 -8.49 -10.23
N SER A 95 1.62 -8.15 -10.62
CA SER A 95 2.63 -7.72 -9.66
C SER A 95 3.78 -6.96 -10.33
N TYR A 96 4.25 -5.90 -9.67
CA TYR A 96 5.33 -5.03 -10.12
C TYR A 96 6.35 -4.78 -9.03
N ARG A 97 7.60 -4.52 -9.44
CA ARG A 97 8.66 -3.96 -8.60
C ARG A 97 8.91 -2.52 -8.98
N PHE A 98 9.26 -1.71 -8.00
CA PHE A 98 9.49 -0.28 -8.21
C PHE A 98 10.46 0.28 -7.16
N HIS A 99 10.89 1.52 -7.38
CA HIS A 99 11.64 2.32 -6.42
C HIS A 99 10.72 3.39 -5.84
N GLN A 100 10.43 3.33 -4.53
CA GLN A 100 9.42 4.18 -3.89
C GLN A 100 9.69 5.69 -4.06
N PRO A 101 10.93 6.21 -3.92
CA PRO A 101 11.20 7.62 -4.16
C PRO A 101 10.80 8.09 -5.57
N ASP A 102 10.95 7.25 -6.60
CA ASP A 102 10.50 7.59 -7.96
C ASP A 102 8.98 7.73 -8.06
N LEU A 103 8.24 6.87 -7.37
CA LEU A 103 6.77 6.96 -7.27
C LEU A 103 6.36 8.27 -6.60
N GLU A 104 6.91 8.57 -5.43
CA GLU A 104 6.57 9.77 -4.66
C GLU A 104 6.88 11.06 -5.43
N LYS A 105 8.02 11.12 -6.13
CA LYS A 105 8.37 12.26 -7.03
C LYS A 105 7.30 12.45 -8.11
N ILE A 106 6.83 11.37 -8.72
CA ILE A 106 5.80 11.42 -9.76
C ILE A 106 4.46 11.88 -9.17
N LEU A 107 4.04 11.32 -8.02
CA LEU A 107 2.79 11.69 -7.34
C LEU A 107 2.78 13.17 -6.91
N ARG A 108 3.85 13.64 -6.29
CA ARG A 108 3.97 15.05 -5.86
C ARG A 108 4.00 15.99 -7.07
N LYS A 109 4.77 15.66 -8.12
CA LYS A 109 4.83 16.47 -9.36
C LYS A 109 3.46 16.59 -10.05
N ASN A 110 2.61 15.58 -9.95
CA ASN A 110 1.27 15.61 -10.55
C ASN A 110 0.35 16.64 -9.90
N LEU A 111 0.59 17.01 -8.64
CA LEU A 111 -0.21 17.97 -7.87
C LEU A 111 0.24 19.43 -8.00
N ILE A 112 1.50 19.69 -8.34
CA ILE A 112 2.11 21.05 -8.31
C ILE A 112 1.31 22.07 -9.14
N LYS A 113 0.70 21.65 -10.24
CA LYS A 113 -0.05 22.56 -11.13
C LYS A 113 -1.49 22.80 -10.67
N ASN A 114 -1.97 22.11 -9.66
CA ASN A 114 -3.34 22.26 -9.18
C ASN A 114 -3.43 23.39 -8.15
N LYS A 115 -4.02 24.52 -8.54
CA LYS A 115 -4.16 25.73 -7.69
C LYS A 115 -4.98 25.50 -6.41
N LYS A 116 -5.76 24.41 -6.33
CA LYS A 116 -6.54 24.04 -5.13
C LYS A 116 -5.77 23.16 -4.16
N VAL A 117 -4.54 22.78 -4.47
CA VAL A 117 -3.68 21.98 -3.61
C VAL A 117 -2.58 22.85 -3.02
N LYS A 118 -2.61 23.05 -1.72
CA LYS A 118 -1.55 23.69 -0.95
C LYS A 118 -0.75 22.62 -0.22
N ILE A 119 0.59 22.69 -0.29
CA ILE A 119 1.50 21.76 0.40
C ILE A 119 2.36 22.61 1.33
N SER A 120 2.33 22.28 2.62
CA SER A 120 3.20 22.85 3.64
C SER A 120 4.20 21.78 4.09
N TYR A 121 5.44 21.93 3.65
CA TYR A 121 6.59 21.14 4.12
C TYR A 121 7.10 21.71 5.45
N ASN A 122 7.94 20.95 6.16
CA ASN A 122 8.43 21.30 7.51
C ASN A 122 7.30 21.67 8.49
N SER A 123 6.13 21.06 8.29
CA SER A 123 4.90 21.40 9.02
C SER A 123 4.41 20.19 9.81
N GLU A 124 4.61 20.24 11.12
CA GLU A 124 4.32 19.13 12.01
C GLU A 124 3.02 19.36 12.77
N LEU A 125 2.04 18.45 12.59
CA LEU A 125 0.80 18.49 13.34
C LEU A 125 1.07 18.28 14.82
N LEU A 126 0.43 19.11 15.66
CA LEU A 126 0.57 19.05 17.13
C LEU A 126 -0.74 18.68 17.82
N GLU A 127 -1.88 19.19 17.32
CA GLU A 127 -3.15 19.04 17.99
C GLU A 127 -4.31 19.08 16.99
N ILE A 128 -5.38 18.34 17.28
CA ILE A 128 -6.64 18.33 16.56
C ILE A 128 -7.79 18.63 17.53
N SER A 129 -8.72 19.47 17.10
CA SER A 129 -9.97 19.75 17.80
C SER A 129 -11.12 19.71 16.81
N ASP A 130 -12.02 18.73 16.96
CA ASP A 130 -13.26 18.63 16.17
C ASP A 130 -14.37 19.42 16.86
N LYS A 131 -14.89 20.45 16.20
CA LYS A 131 -15.95 21.32 16.70
C LYS A 131 -17.35 20.96 16.12
N GLY A 132 -17.46 19.77 15.52
CA GLY A 132 -18.70 19.27 14.88
C GLY A 132 -18.76 19.61 13.39
N ASP A 133 -18.83 20.88 13.03
CA ASP A 133 -18.93 21.29 11.62
C ASP A 133 -17.55 21.46 10.95
N VAL A 134 -16.55 21.79 11.75
CA VAL A 134 -15.18 22.08 11.31
C VAL A 134 -14.18 21.46 12.26
N VAL A 135 -13.09 20.93 11.71
CA VAL A 135 -11.94 20.44 12.45
C VAL A 135 -10.84 21.49 12.43
N SER A 136 -10.38 21.89 13.62
CA SER A 136 -9.23 22.77 13.79
C SER A 136 -7.97 21.94 14.04
N ALA A 137 -6.90 22.18 13.27
CA ALA A 137 -5.61 21.52 13.41
C ALA A 137 -4.53 22.55 13.67
N LYS A 138 -3.84 22.42 14.82
CA LYS A 138 -2.68 23.24 15.17
C LYS A 138 -1.40 22.52 14.74
N TYR A 139 -0.52 23.21 14.06
CA TYR A 139 0.76 22.67 13.62
C TYR A 139 1.91 23.65 13.84
N LEU A 140 3.12 23.12 13.93
CA LEU A 140 4.37 23.86 13.98
C LEU A 140 4.92 24.01 12.57
N ASP A 141 5.06 25.23 12.10
CA ASP A 141 5.92 25.54 10.95
C ASP A 141 7.37 25.63 11.45
N LYS A 142 8.15 24.62 11.10
CA LYS A 142 9.57 24.50 11.55
C LYS A 142 10.50 25.53 10.89
N VAL A 143 10.08 26.14 9.77
CA VAL A 143 10.88 27.17 9.08
C VAL A 143 10.78 28.48 9.83
N SER A 144 9.56 28.93 10.10
CA SER A 144 9.31 30.17 10.85
C SER A 144 9.33 29.97 12.39
N ASN A 145 9.44 28.72 12.84
CA ASN A 145 9.32 28.31 14.25
C ASN A 145 8.07 28.89 14.93
N SER A 146 6.95 28.92 14.21
CA SER A 146 5.69 29.50 14.68
C SER A 146 4.55 28.48 14.63
N PHE A 147 3.61 28.64 15.56
CA PHE A 147 2.39 27.86 15.59
C PHE A 147 1.36 28.45 14.63
N GLN A 148 0.75 27.58 13.87
CA GLN A 148 -0.29 27.91 12.88
C GLN A 148 -1.55 27.07 13.14
N ILE A 149 -2.71 27.59 12.74
CA ILE A 149 -3.99 26.89 12.83
C ILE A 149 -4.62 26.80 11.44
N ILE A 150 -5.11 25.62 11.10
CA ILE A 150 -5.90 25.36 9.89
C ILE A 150 -7.26 24.82 10.32
N ASN A 151 -8.31 25.35 9.69
CA ASN A 151 -9.66 24.81 9.77
C ASN A 151 -9.98 24.03 8.49
N ALA A 152 -10.58 22.86 8.64
CA ALA A 152 -10.93 21.99 7.53
C ALA A 152 -12.25 21.24 7.80
N ASP A 153 -13.03 20.97 6.73
CA ASP A 153 -14.24 20.14 6.84
C ASP A 153 -13.92 18.70 7.23
N TYR A 154 -12.78 18.18 6.78
CA TYR A 154 -12.31 16.83 7.07
C TYR A 154 -10.79 16.79 7.25
N VAL A 155 -10.33 15.91 8.13
CA VAL A 155 -8.89 15.61 8.35
C VAL A 155 -8.63 14.14 8.10
N VAL A 156 -7.60 13.83 7.33
CA VAL A 156 -7.16 12.45 7.08
C VAL A 156 -5.70 12.29 7.48
N GLY A 157 -5.45 11.50 8.52
CA GLY A 157 -4.11 11.09 8.96
C GLY A 157 -3.54 10.01 8.06
N CYS A 158 -2.49 10.35 7.32
CA CYS A 158 -1.63 9.48 6.55
C CYS A 158 -0.18 9.58 7.09
N ASP A 159 -0.05 9.85 8.38
CA ASP A 159 1.16 10.27 9.10
C ASP A 159 1.98 9.10 9.66
N GLY A 160 1.66 7.88 9.20
CA GLY A 160 2.49 6.70 9.43
C GLY A 160 2.28 6.02 10.78
N ALA A 161 3.20 5.11 11.13
CA ALA A 161 3.07 4.22 12.29
C ALA A 161 2.92 4.94 13.63
N ASN A 162 3.53 6.12 13.76
CA ASN A 162 3.50 6.97 14.96
C ASN A 162 2.50 8.13 14.78
N SER A 163 1.33 7.83 14.25
CA SER A 163 0.30 8.80 13.89
C SER A 163 -0.28 9.52 15.12
N LEU A 164 -0.16 10.83 15.14
CA LEU A 164 -0.84 11.69 16.11
C LEU A 164 -2.36 11.72 15.84
N VAL A 165 -2.75 11.64 14.57
CA VAL A 165 -4.17 11.59 14.19
C VAL A 165 -4.84 10.32 14.73
N LYS A 166 -4.13 9.18 14.73
CA LYS A 166 -4.61 7.93 15.36
C LYS A 166 -4.82 8.13 16.86
N GLU A 167 -3.87 8.74 17.55
CA GLU A 167 -3.97 9.00 19.00
C GLU A 167 -5.19 9.87 19.34
N TYR A 168 -5.50 10.86 18.49
CA TYR A 168 -6.72 11.67 18.63
C TYR A 168 -8.01 10.84 18.48
N ILE A 169 -8.04 9.88 17.52
CA ILE A 169 -9.22 9.04 17.28
C ILE A 169 -9.38 8.00 18.38
N SER A 170 -8.37 7.19 18.62
CA SER A 170 -8.30 6.15 19.65
C SER A 170 -6.91 5.55 19.75
N GLN A 171 -6.43 5.30 20.96
CA GLN A 171 -5.18 4.58 21.19
C GLN A 171 -5.35 3.05 21.12
N GLU A 172 -6.59 2.55 21.06
CA GLU A 172 -6.87 1.13 21.05
C GLU A 172 -6.49 0.46 19.72
N VAL A 173 -5.77 -0.65 19.82
CA VAL A 173 -5.36 -1.47 18.68
C VAL A 173 -5.77 -2.93 18.86
N ILE A 174 -5.94 -3.63 17.76
CA ILE A 174 -5.97 -5.09 17.68
C ILE A 174 -4.54 -5.51 17.41
N ASP A 175 -3.91 -6.16 18.37
CA ASP A 175 -2.57 -6.72 18.22
C ASP A 175 -2.68 -8.22 17.88
N PHE A 176 -2.05 -8.64 16.78
CA PHE A 176 -2.03 -10.04 16.36
C PHE A 176 -0.86 -10.83 16.95
N GLY A 177 -0.09 -10.21 17.84
CA GLY A 177 1.01 -10.85 18.57
C GLY A 177 2.23 -11.21 17.69
N PHE A 178 2.30 -10.71 16.46
CA PHE A 178 3.44 -10.92 15.57
C PHE A 178 4.37 -9.71 15.66
N GLN A 179 5.59 -9.95 16.14
CA GLN A 179 6.64 -8.94 16.20
C GLN A 179 7.99 -9.57 15.91
N GLU A 180 8.67 -9.11 14.88
CA GLU A 180 9.98 -9.61 14.48
C GLU A 180 10.94 -8.47 14.12
N LYS A 181 12.20 -8.66 14.49
CA LYS A 181 13.30 -7.74 14.20
C LYS A 181 14.06 -8.19 12.98
N TRP A 182 14.26 -7.32 12.00
CA TRP A 182 14.90 -7.65 10.73
C TRP A 182 15.90 -6.58 10.31
N ALA A 183 17.07 -7.01 9.85
CA ALA A 183 18.00 -6.15 9.13
C ALA A 183 17.58 -6.07 7.66
N VAL A 184 17.40 -4.86 7.14
CA VAL A 184 17.06 -4.60 5.73
C VAL A 184 18.23 -3.89 5.07
N ILE A 185 18.75 -4.50 4.02
CA ILE A 185 19.95 -4.06 3.32
C ILE A 185 19.60 -3.85 1.85
N ASP A 186 19.61 -2.60 1.42
CA ASP A 186 19.45 -2.21 0.02
C ASP A 186 20.83 -1.96 -0.61
N LEU A 187 21.02 -2.51 -1.80
CA LEU A 187 22.29 -2.52 -2.52
C LEU A 187 22.11 -2.09 -3.97
N ILE A 188 23.15 -1.45 -4.49
CA ILE A 188 23.30 -1.15 -5.92
C ILE A 188 24.41 -2.04 -6.45
N MET A 189 24.06 -2.96 -7.36
CA MET A 189 25.03 -3.81 -8.03
C MET A 189 25.95 -2.99 -8.94
N LYS A 190 27.23 -3.22 -8.88
CA LYS A 190 28.23 -2.56 -9.78
C LYS A 190 28.04 -3.02 -11.23
N GLN A 191 27.72 -4.32 -11.39
CA GLN A 191 27.41 -4.95 -12.67
C GLN A 191 26.16 -5.83 -12.53
N ASN A 192 25.55 -6.23 -13.66
CA ASN A 192 24.52 -7.25 -13.63
C ASN A 192 25.15 -8.62 -13.36
N LYS A 193 24.80 -9.22 -12.23
CA LYS A 193 25.25 -10.54 -11.84
C LYS A 193 24.22 -11.57 -12.29
N ASN A 194 24.55 -12.38 -13.30
CA ASN A 194 23.62 -13.30 -13.96
C ASN A 194 23.17 -14.48 -13.08
N ASN A 195 23.92 -14.77 -12.00
CA ASN A 195 23.61 -15.86 -11.06
C ASN A 195 22.59 -15.45 -9.96
N LEU A 196 22.22 -14.17 -9.85
CA LEU A 196 21.19 -13.77 -8.88
C LEU A 196 19.79 -14.04 -9.43
N PRO A 197 18.88 -14.58 -8.60
CA PRO A 197 17.53 -14.91 -9.02
C PRO A 197 16.76 -13.70 -9.56
N ASP A 198 15.94 -13.94 -10.60
CA ASP A 198 15.03 -12.92 -11.16
C ASP A 198 13.69 -12.83 -10.41
N ARG A 199 13.49 -13.73 -9.45
CA ARG A 199 12.34 -13.79 -8.54
C ARG A 199 12.77 -13.45 -7.12
N THR A 200 11.83 -13.06 -6.29
CA THR A 200 12.04 -13.02 -4.84
C THR A 200 12.28 -14.42 -4.33
N ILE A 201 13.26 -14.59 -3.45
CA ILE A 201 13.52 -15.83 -2.74
C ILE A 201 13.33 -15.59 -1.25
N GLN A 202 12.53 -16.44 -0.63
CA GLN A 202 12.35 -16.53 0.82
C GLN A 202 13.15 -17.75 1.28
N TYR A 203 14.25 -17.54 1.97
CA TYR A 203 15.09 -18.59 2.54
C TYR A 203 14.52 -18.97 3.91
N CYS A 204 13.84 -20.11 3.97
CA CYS A 204 13.26 -20.63 5.21
C CYS A 204 14.35 -21.27 6.05
N SER A 205 14.57 -20.81 7.26
CA SER A 205 15.54 -21.34 8.19
C SER A 205 15.07 -21.11 9.63
N LYS A 206 15.37 -22.06 10.53
CA LYS A 206 15.13 -21.89 11.97
C LYS A 206 16.12 -20.91 12.62
N LYS A 207 17.30 -20.76 12.04
CA LYS A 207 18.37 -19.93 12.62
C LYS A 207 18.42 -18.54 12.03
N THR A 208 18.40 -18.43 10.71
CA THR A 208 18.62 -17.16 9.99
C THR A 208 17.69 -17.06 8.77
N PRO A 209 16.37 -16.93 8.97
CA PRO A 209 15.47 -16.65 7.86
C PRO A 209 15.93 -15.41 7.09
N ALA A 210 15.88 -15.49 5.76
CA ALA A 210 16.31 -14.39 4.91
C ALA A 210 15.38 -14.21 3.71
N THR A 211 15.33 -13.00 3.18
CA THR A 211 14.61 -12.65 1.96
C THR A 211 15.55 -11.98 0.97
N TYR A 212 15.57 -12.45 -0.25
CA TYR A 212 16.17 -11.75 -1.38
C TYR A 212 15.07 -11.14 -2.26
N CYS A 213 15.19 -9.85 -2.58
CA CYS A 213 14.31 -9.16 -3.51
C CYS A 213 15.11 -8.56 -4.67
N ARG A 214 14.82 -9.03 -5.89
CA ARG A 214 15.21 -8.31 -7.09
C ARG A 214 14.38 -7.03 -7.22
N ASN A 215 15.04 -5.90 -7.34
CA ASN A 215 14.43 -4.59 -7.53
C ASN A 215 14.68 -4.04 -8.94
N VAL A 216 14.20 -2.82 -9.21
CA VAL A 216 14.39 -2.14 -10.50
C VAL A 216 15.86 -1.83 -10.76
N GLY A 217 16.26 -1.93 -12.03
CA GLY A 217 17.63 -1.64 -12.44
C GLY A 217 18.65 -2.55 -11.72
N ARG A 218 19.72 -1.93 -11.22
CA ARG A 218 20.79 -2.61 -10.48
C ARG A 218 20.52 -2.75 -8.98
N ARG A 219 19.35 -2.35 -8.46
CA ARG A 219 19.01 -2.44 -7.05
C ARG A 219 18.64 -3.85 -6.66
N ARG A 220 19.12 -4.27 -5.49
CA ARG A 220 18.81 -5.54 -4.84
C ARG A 220 18.55 -5.26 -3.36
N ARG A 221 17.73 -6.11 -2.74
CA ARG A 221 17.50 -6.05 -1.30
C ARG A 221 17.67 -7.44 -0.69
N TRP A 222 18.35 -7.48 0.44
CA TRP A 222 18.31 -8.60 1.36
C TRP A 222 17.72 -8.15 2.69
N GLU A 223 16.98 -9.06 3.28
CA GLU A 223 16.41 -8.89 4.61
C GLU A 223 16.77 -10.11 5.42
N PHE A 224 17.25 -9.94 6.65
CA PHE A 224 17.67 -11.01 7.56
C PHE A 224 16.92 -10.90 8.87
N SER A 225 16.31 -12.01 9.32
CA SER A 225 15.74 -12.09 10.65
C SER A 225 16.82 -12.00 11.71
N LEU A 226 16.56 -11.28 12.76
CA LEU A 226 17.49 -11.04 13.87
C LEU A 226 16.90 -11.56 15.17
N ASP A 227 17.78 -11.96 16.08
CA ASP A 227 17.40 -12.19 17.46
C ASP A 227 16.86 -10.89 18.08
N LYS A 228 15.84 -10.99 18.95
CA LYS A 228 15.21 -9.84 19.60
C LYS A 228 16.20 -9.03 20.43
N ASN A 229 17.20 -9.69 20.98
CA ASN A 229 18.23 -9.09 21.84
C ASN A 229 19.45 -8.57 21.07
N SER A 230 19.46 -8.70 19.73
CA SER A 230 20.59 -8.21 18.92
C SER A 230 20.82 -6.72 19.11
N VAL A 231 22.09 -6.32 19.22
CA VAL A 231 22.48 -4.91 19.33
C VAL A 231 22.54 -4.27 17.95
N ASP A 232 21.71 -3.28 17.69
CA ASP A 232 21.54 -2.65 16.37
C ASP A 232 22.85 -2.14 15.77
N LYS A 233 23.68 -1.49 16.60
CA LYS A 233 24.96 -0.91 16.17
C LYS A 233 25.95 -1.99 15.68
N GLU A 234 25.97 -3.17 16.32
CA GLU A 234 26.82 -4.28 15.94
C GLU A 234 26.35 -4.93 14.62
N ILE A 235 25.03 -5.10 14.47
CA ILE A 235 24.43 -5.66 13.24
C ILE A 235 24.66 -4.73 12.06
N LEU A 236 24.57 -3.42 12.24
CA LEU A 236 24.75 -2.44 11.18
C LEU A 236 26.22 -2.11 10.84
N ASN A 237 27.20 -2.81 11.44
CA ASN A 237 28.59 -2.74 11.01
C ASN A 237 28.76 -3.33 9.60
N ASP A 238 29.58 -2.71 8.75
CA ASP A 238 29.75 -3.14 7.35
C ASP A 238 30.30 -4.56 7.23
N ASP A 239 31.27 -4.94 8.04
CA ASP A 239 31.83 -6.31 8.02
C ASP A 239 30.75 -7.34 8.36
N LYS A 240 29.88 -7.04 9.34
CA LYS A 240 28.76 -7.90 9.70
C LYS A 240 27.73 -8.01 8.58
N ILE A 241 27.43 -6.91 7.92
CA ILE A 241 26.54 -6.88 6.75
C ILE A 241 27.10 -7.71 5.61
N TRP A 242 28.38 -7.54 5.27
CA TRP A 242 29.01 -8.33 4.22
C TRP A 242 29.14 -9.82 4.58
N HIS A 243 29.31 -10.12 5.87
CA HIS A 243 29.23 -11.50 6.35
C HIS A 243 27.84 -12.13 6.09
N PHE A 244 26.75 -11.42 6.39
CA PHE A 244 25.38 -11.90 6.05
C PHE A 244 25.20 -12.13 4.55
N LEU A 245 25.78 -11.28 3.70
CA LEU A 245 25.64 -11.34 2.25
C LEU A 245 26.58 -12.35 1.57
N SER A 246 27.59 -12.88 2.28
CA SER A 246 28.72 -13.64 1.72
C SER A 246 28.33 -14.87 0.90
N LYS A 247 27.16 -15.50 1.20
CA LYS A 247 26.62 -16.63 0.40
C LYS A 247 26.31 -16.20 -1.05
N TRP A 248 26.00 -14.92 -1.31
CA TRP A 248 25.48 -14.46 -2.61
C TRP A 248 26.38 -13.46 -3.33
N ILE A 249 26.93 -12.51 -2.58
CA ILE A 249 27.70 -11.38 -3.12
C ILE A 249 28.78 -10.91 -2.15
N THR A 250 29.74 -10.17 -2.71
CA THR A 250 30.87 -9.57 -1.99
C THR A 250 30.90 -8.04 -2.18
N PRO A 251 31.77 -7.30 -1.47
CA PRO A 251 31.95 -5.86 -1.67
C PRO A 251 32.35 -5.47 -3.10
N GLU A 252 32.98 -6.37 -3.85
CA GLU A 252 33.37 -6.15 -5.26
C GLU A 252 32.13 -6.13 -6.17
N ASP A 253 31.04 -6.82 -5.80
CA ASP A 253 29.80 -6.95 -6.58
C ASP A 253 28.87 -5.76 -6.44
N ALA A 254 28.83 -5.10 -5.28
CA ALA A 254 27.82 -4.11 -4.96
C ALA A 254 28.30 -3.03 -3.97
N THR A 255 27.55 -1.95 -3.90
CA THR A 255 27.65 -0.91 -2.86
C THR A 255 26.38 -0.88 -2.00
N ILE A 256 26.53 -0.67 -0.71
CA ILE A 256 25.40 -0.51 0.22
C ILE A 256 24.74 0.84 -0.04
N GLU A 257 23.46 0.84 -0.47
CA GLU A 257 22.65 2.03 -0.62
C GLU A 257 22.00 2.40 0.73
N ARG A 258 21.57 1.38 1.49
CA ARG A 258 20.98 1.53 2.82
C ARG A 258 21.14 0.27 3.66
N LYS A 259 21.35 0.46 4.94
CA LYS A 259 21.26 -0.57 5.97
C LYS A 259 20.44 -0.04 7.15
N THR A 260 19.49 -0.79 7.60
CA THR A 260 18.60 -0.39 8.70
C THR A 260 17.99 -1.60 9.38
N ILE A 261 17.55 -1.42 10.60
CA ILE A 261 16.80 -2.43 11.35
C ILE A 261 15.36 -1.96 11.50
N TYR A 262 14.43 -2.86 11.22
CA TYR A 262 13.00 -2.67 11.45
C TYR A 262 12.49 -3.71 12.45
N THR A 263 11.63 -3.26 13.34
CA THR A 263 10.75 -4.14 14.11
C THR A 263 9.39 -4.15 13.44
N PHE A 264 9.11 -5.22 12.71
CA PHE A 264 7.81 -5.41 12.08
C PHE A 264 6.77 -5.82 13.12
N LYS A 265 5.63 -5.15 13.09
CA LYS A 265 4.49 -5.40 13.97
C LYS A 265 3.24 -5.67 13.15
N SER A 266 2.27 -6.37 13.72
CA SER A 266 0.97 -6.64 13.11
C SER A 266 -0.12 -6.04 13.98
N LEU A 267 -0.52 -4.82 13.64
CA LEU A 267 -1.48 -4.03 14.42
C LEU A 267 -2.58 -3.48 13.52
N ILE A 268 -3.81 -3.37 14.03
CA ILE A 268 -4.89 -2.61 13.41
C ILE A 268 -5.50 -1.68 14.47
N ALA A 269 -5.65 -0.40 14.19
CA ALA A 269 -6.41 0.53 15.01
C ALA A 269 -7.87 0.05 15.11
N LYS A 270 -8.46 0.03 16.32
CA LYS A 270 -9.85 -0.40 16.50
C LYS A 270 -10.86 0.59 15.91
N LYS A 271 -10.47 1.87 15.82
CA LYS A 271 -11.26 2.96 15.24
C LYS A 271 -10.47 3.66 14.18
N TRP A 272 -11.06 3.86 13.00
CA TRP A 272 -10.44 4.54 11.87
C TRP A 272 -11.05 5.92 11.61
N ARG A 273 -12.08 6.23 12.39
CA ARG A 273 -12.81 7.49 12.27
C ARG A 273 -13.31 7.98 13.63
N LYS A 274 -13.27 9.30 13.84
CA LYS A 274 -13.95 10.01 14.90
C LYS A 274 -14.47 11.34 14.34
N GLY A 275 -15.79 11.51 14.27
CA GLY A 275 -16.38 12.69 13.66
C GLY A 275 -15.93 12.89 12.20
N ARG A 276 -15.24 13.99 11.94
CA ARG A 276 -14.69 14.39 10.64
C ARG A 276 -13.22 14.04 10.44
N VAL A 277 -12.64 13.29 11.38
CA VAL A 277 -11.23 12.88 11.39
C VAL A 277 -11.11 11.40 11.06
N PHE A 278 -10.20 11.06 10.13
CA PHE A 278 -9.96 9.72 9.60
C PHE A 278 -8.48 9.37 9.65
N ILE A 279 -8.15 8.08 9.62
CA ILE A 279 -6.79 7.56 9.40
C ILE A 279 -6.75 6.57 8.25
N ALA A 280 -5.58 6.47 7.58
CA ALA A 280 -5.35 5.55 6.48
C ALA A 280 -3.88 5.11 6.42
N GLY A 281 -3.62 3.94 5.82
CA GLY A 281 -2.28 3.37 5.69
C GLY A 281 -1.67 3.00 7.05
N ASP A 282 -0.37 3.24 7.21
CA ASP A 282 0.36 2.86 8.43
C ASP A 282 -0.18 3.55 9.69
N ALA A 283 -0.92 4.64 9.56
CA ALA A 283 -1.65 5.26 10.67
C ALA A 283 -2.82 4.37 11.17
N ALA A 284 -3.44 3.58 10.29
CA ALA A 284 -4.54 2.70 10.62
C ALA A 284 -4.10 1.26 10.91
N HIS A 285 -3.06 0.78 10.23
CA HIS A 285 -2.63 -0.63 10.34
C HIS A 285 -1.16 -0.83 9.98
N LEU A 286 -0.51 -1.74 10.67
CA LEU A 286 0.85 -2.21 10.41
C LEU A 286 0.81 -3.68 10.00
N SER A 287 1.55 -4.03 8.96
CA SER A 287 1.64 -5.39 8.43
C SER A 287 3.10 -5.77 8.20
N PRO A 288 3.50 -7.03 8.48
CA PRO A 288 4.82 -7.54 8.11
C PRO A 288 5.04 -7.47 6.60
N PRO A 289 6.29 -7.46 6.10
CA PRO A 289 6.58 -7.17 4.69
C PRO A 289 6.43 -8.36 3.75
N PHE A 290 6.21 -9.59 4.23
CA PHE A 290 6.37 -10.85 3.48
C PHE A 290 5.50 -10.98 2.23
N MET A 291 4.39 -10.26 2.16
CA MET A 291 3.55 -10.17 0.96
C MET A 291 3.71 -8.83 0.21
N GLY A 292 4.42 -7.85 0.77
CA GLY A 292 4.57 -6.51 0.20
C GLY A 292 3.25 -5.73 0.12
N GLN A 293 2.32 -5.92 1.06
CA GLN A 293 0.96 -5.37 0.99
C GLN A 293 0.72 -4.11 1.84
N GLY A 294 1.69 -3.65 2.65
CA GLY A 294 1.49 -2.48 3.52
C GLY A 294 1.09 -1.22 2.75
N MET A 295 1.93 -0.77 1.82
CA MET A 295 1.62 0.38 0.95
C MET A 295 0.36 0.14 0.11
N CYS A 296 0.17 -1.06 -0.44
CA CYS A 296 -1.01 -1.41 -1.22
C CYS A 296 -2.30 -1.27 -0.41
N SER A 297 -2.30 -1.73 0.84
CA SER A 297 -3.45 -1.58 1.75
C SER A 297 -3.76 -0.12 2.03
N GLY A 298 -2.74 0.71 2.29
CA GLY A 298 -2.93 2.15 2.47
C GLY A 298 -3.49 2.86 1.24
N ILE A 299 -3.07 2.47 0.04
CA ILE A 299 -3.63 3.01 -1.20
C ILE A 299 -5.08 2.53 -1.39
N ARG A 300 -5.42 1.29 -1.06
CA ARG A 300 -6.81 0.80 -1.04
C ARG A 300 -7.67 1.54 -0.04
N ASP A 301 -7.14 1.90 1.13
CA ASP A 301 -7.87 2.69 2.12
C ASP A 301 -8.32 4.02 1.52
N VAL A 302 -7.38 4.75 0.96
CA VAL A 302 -7.70 6.06 0.38
C VAL A 302 -8.50 5.97 -0.91
N SER A 303 -8.39 4.86 -1.67
CA SER A 303 -9.27 4.58 -2.82
C SER A 303 -10.71 4.29 -2.41
N ASN A 304 -10.93 3.82 -1.19
CA ASN A 304 -12.27 3.65 -0.61
C ASN A 304 -12.79 4.96 0.02
N LEU A 305 -11.91 5.76 0.63
CA LEU A 305 -12.29 6.93 1.41
C LEU A 305 -12.52 8.18 0.54
N PHE A 306 -11.71 8.41 -0.51
CA PHE A 306 -11.68 9.68 -1.24
C PHE A 306 -13.06 10.10 -1.80
N TRP A 307 -13.77 9.18 -2.44
CA TRP A 307 -15.06 9.46 -3.05
C TRP A 307 -16.15 9.73 -2.00
N LYS A 308 -16.06 9.10 -0.82
CA LYS A 308 -16.98 9.36 0.31
C LYS A 308 -16.80 10.77 0.85
N ILE A 309 -15.54 11.21 1.02
CA ILE A 309 -15.23 12.60 1.39
C ILE A 309 -15.69 13.55 0.29
N ALA A 310 -15.35 13.29 -0.97
CA ALA A 310 -15.73 14.13 -2.09
C ALA A 310 -17.25 14.25 -2.23
N TYR A 311 -17.99 13.16 -2.03
CA TYR A 311 -19.45 13.17 -1.99
C TYR A 311 -19.97 14.08 -0.86
N CYS A 312 -19.41 13.94 0.34
CA CYS A 312 -19.83 14.74 1.49
C CYS A 312 -19.49 16.23 1.34
N CYS A 313 -18.37 16.57 0.71
CA CYS A 313 -18.01 17.96 0.41
C CYS A 313 -19.01 18.61 -0.57
N ASN A 314 -19.53 17.86 -1.54
CA ASN A 314 -20.43 18.38 -2.57
C ASN A 314 -21.91 18.33 -2.17
N PHE A 315 -22.33 17.36 -1.35
CA PHE A 315 -23.74 17.07 -1.05
C PHE A 315 -24.06 17.10 0.45
N GLY A 316 -23.17 17.64 1.26
CA GLY A 316 -23.28 17.72 2.71
C GLY A 316 -22.92 16.42 3.43
N HIS A 317 -22.60 16.56 4.70
CA HIS A 317 -22.15 15.48 5.57
C HIS A 317 -23.12 14.29 5.62
N LYS A 318 -22.63 13.08 5.43
CA LYS A 318 -23.41 11.84 5.42
C LYS A 318 -22.78 10.81 6.36
N GLU A 319 -23.20 10.83 7.61
CA GLU A 319 -22.67 9.98 8.69
C GLU A 319 -22.67 8.50 8.32
N LYS A 320 -23.81 7.98 7.82
CA LYS A 320 -23.93 6.56 7.42
C LYS A 320 -22.94 6.16 6.32
N LEU A 321 -22.68 7.06 5.34
CA LEU A 321 -21.71 6.81 4.27
C LEU A 321 -20.28 6.76 4.81
N LEU A 322 -19.91 7.74 5.63
CA LEU A 322 -18.57 7.86 6.17
C LEU A 322 -18.22 6.71 7.13
N ASN A 323 -19.21 6.19 7.88
CA ASN A 323 -19.03 5.02 8.76
C ASN A 323 -18.72 3.74 8.00
N THR A 324 -19.10 3.63 6.71
CA THR A 324 -18.76 2.44 5.92
C THR A 324 -17.27 2.32 5.61
N TYR A 325 -16.48 3.38 5.72
CA TYR A 325 -15.05 3.33 5.47
C TYR A 325 -14.34 2.31 6.37
N GLU A 326 -14.54 2.43 7.68
CA GLU A 326 -13.95 1.51 8.66
C GLU A 326 -14.46 0.07 8.43
N SER A 327 -15.77 -0.12 8.35
CA SER A 327 -16.35 -1.48 8.24
C SER A 327 -15.98 -2.20 6.95
N GLU A 328 -15.85 -1.48 5.83
CA GLU A 328 -15.43 -2.04 4.55
C GLU A 328 -13.94 -2.39 4.54
N ARG A 329 -13.07 -1.49 5.04
CA ARG A 329 -11.63 -1.65 4.95
C ARG A 329 -11.05 -2.57 6.02
N LEU A 330 -11.54 -2.51 7.26
CA LEU A 330 -11.00 -3.28 8.38
C LEU A 330 -11.01 -4.78 8.10
N LYS A 331 -12.11 -5.33 7.57
CA LYS A 331 -12.19 -6.75 7.23
C LYS A 331 -11.17 -7.14 6.16
N ASN A 332 -11.07 -6.34 5.09
CA ASN A 332 -10.14 -6.58 3.99
C ASN A 332 -8.69 -6.56 4.46
N VAL A 333 -8.29 -5.54 5.25
CA VAL A 333 -6.93 -5.41 5.79
C VAL A 333 -6.60 -6.55 6.76
N LYS A 334 -7.54 -6.95 7.61
CA LYS A 334 -7.35 -8.06 8.55
C LYS A 334 -6.96 -9.36 7.85
N GLU A 335 -7.62 -9.69 6.73
CA GLU A 335 -7.31 -10.90 5.96
C GLU A 335 -5.91 -10.84 5.33
N TYR A 336 -5.47 -9.66 4.83
CA TYR A 336 -4.10 -9.47 4.37
C TYR A 336 -3.08 -9.66 5.49
N ILE A 337 -3.31 -9.08 6.68
CA ILE A 337 -2.39 -9.18 7.82
C ILE A 337 -2.26 -10.63 8.28
N ILE A 338 -3.39 -11.35 8.47
CA ILE A 338 -3.37 -12.76 8.88
C ILE A 338 -2.59 -13.61 7.88
N THR A 339 -2.84 -13.44 6.58
CA THR A 339 -2.11 -14.19 5.55
C THR A 339 -0.61 -13.85 5.58
N THR A 340 -0.25 -12.59 5.79
CA THR A 340 1.15 -12.17 5.89
C THR A 340 1.85 -12.75 7.11
N ILE A 341 1.17 -12.82 8.26
CA ILE A 341 1.69 -13.47 9.49
C ILE A 341 1.97 -14.95 9.21
N ASN A 342 1.05 -15.64 8.54
CA ASN A 342 1.23 -17.05 8.20
C ASN A 342 2.43 -17.25 7.27
N MET A 343 2.69 -16.32 6.34
CA MET A 343 3.92 -16.34 5.52
C MET A 343 5.19 -16.16 6.36
N GLY A 344 5.17 -15.26 7.36
CA GLY A 344 6.29 -15.10 8.29
C GLY A 344 6.54 -16.36 9.12
N ARG A 345 5.48 -17.02 9.58
CA ARG A 345 5.62 -18.30 10.29
C ARG A 345 6.25 -19.39 9.42
N LEU A 346 5.90 -19.46 8.13
CA LEU A 346 6.54 -20.38 7.19
C LEU A 346 8.04 -20.11 7.05
N LEU A 347 8.48 -18.85 7.07
CA LEU A 347 9.90 -18.49 7.01
C LEU A 347 10.68 -19.01 8.22
N ASN A 348 10.07 -19.00 9.39
CA ASN A 348 10.71 -19.37 10.66
C ASN A 348 10.59 -20.86 10.98
N SER A 349 9.67 -21.59 10.32
CA SER A 349 9.42 -23.00 10.57
C SER A 349 9.51 -23.81 9.28
N ILE A 350 10.62 -24.52 9.10
CA ILE A 350 10.83 -25.38 7.93
C ILE A 350 9.73 -26.46 7.88
N GLY A 351 8.96 -26.48 6.80
CA GLY A 351 8.05 -27.58 6.47
C GLY A 351 6.60 -27.45 6.88
N ASP A 352 6.21 -26.47 7.71
CA ASP A 352 4.80 -26.20 7.98
C ASP A 352 4.17 -25.38 6.85
N THR A 353 3.58 -26.08 5.89
CA THR A 353 2.95 -25.47 4.71
C THR A 353 1.45 -25.21 4.88
N ASN A 354 0.86 -25.46 6.06
CA ASN A 354 -0.52 -25.10 6.36
C ASN A 354 -0.73 -23.58 6.51
N VAL A 355 -0.16 -22.83 5.55
CA VAL A 355 -0.05 -21.38 5.62
C VAL A 355 -1.36 -20.68 5.32
N SER A 356 -2.20 -21.25 4.47
CA SER A 356 -3.54 -20.72 4.15
C SER A 356 -4.30 -21.62 3.18
N ASN A 357 -5.63 -21.42 3.07
CA ASN A 357 -6.49 -22.03 2.05
C ASN A 357 -6.09 -21.66 0.59
N THR A 358 -5.02 -20.88 0.41
CA THR A 358 -4.51 -20.43 -0.90
C THR A 358 -3.36 -21.29 -1.42
N VAL A 359 -2.86 -22.23 -0.62
CA VAL A 359 -1.85 -23.21 -1.03
C VAL A 359 -2.54 -24.45 -1.58
N LYS A 360 -2.15 -24.85 -2.79
CA LYS A 360 -2.61 -26.08 -3.44
C LYS A 360 -1.41 -26.98 -3.70
N GLU A 361 -1.59 -28.27 -3.46
CA GLU A 361 -0.64 -29.28 -3.86
C GLU A 361 -0.95 -29.70 -5.31
N GLU A 362 0.07 -29.69 -6.16
CA GLU A 362 0.00 -30.13 -7.55
C GLU A 362 0.20 -31.64 -7.62
N LYS A 363 -0.12 -32.26 -8.77
CA LYS A 363 0.01 -33.71 -8.99
C LYS A 363 1.44 -34.26 -8.82
N ASP A 364 2.43 -33.40 -8.97
CA ASP A 364 3.86 -33.72 -8.81
C ASP A 364 4.36 -33.51 -7.36
N GLY A 365 3.44 -33.28 -6.40
CA GLY A 365 3.78 -33.03 -4.99
C GLY A 365 4.30 -31.61 -4.72
N SER A 366 4.48 -30.77 -5.74
CA SER A 366 4.87 -29.38 -5.54
C SER A 366 3.71 -28.55 -4.95
N LYS A 367 4.03 -27.60 -4.09
CA LYS A 367 3.03 -26.71 -3.49
C LYS A 367 3.06 -25.35 -4.17
N LYS A 368 1.89 -24.90 -4.61
CA LYS A 368 1.72 -23.59 -5.24
C LYS A 368 0.76 -22.73 -4.47
N MET A 369 1.08 -21.46 -4.36
CA MET A 369 0.25 -20.44 -3.74
C MET A 369 -0.41 -19.55 -4.79
N THR A 370 -1.66 -19.14 -4.51
CA THR A 370 -2.36 -18.09 -5.26
C THR A 370 -2.47 -16.82 -4.41
N SER A 371 -2.49 -15.65 -5.06
CA SER A 371 -2.69 -14.38 -4.34
C SER A 371 -4.12 -14.27 -3.83
N ILE A 372 -4.26 -13.77 -2.62
CA ILE A 372 -5.58 -13.44 -2.07
C ILE A 372 -6.11 -12.13 -2.66
N LYS A 373 -7.43 -12.04 -2.77
CA LYS A 373 -8.18 -10.82 -3.13
C LYS A 373 -9.37 -10.68 -2.17
N PRO A 374 -9.13 -10.30 -0.92
CA PRO A 374 -10.19 -10.20 0.07
C PRO A 374 -11.24 -9.16 -0.35
N PRO A 375 -12.54 -9.47 -0.26
CA PRO A 375 -13.58 -8.50 -0.54
C PRO A 375 -13.64 -7.44 0.57
N LEU A 376 -14.27 -6.31 0.27
CA LEU A 376 -14.61 -5.31 1.27
C LEU A 376 -15.56 -5.89 2.32
N GLY A 377 -15.48 -5.38 3.54
CA GLY A 377 -16.40 -5.69 4.63
C GLY A 377 -17.81 -5.08 4.42
N PRO A 378 -18.68 -5.07 5.43
CA PRO A 378 -20.03 -4.54 5.34
C PRO A 378 -20.07 -3.05 4.94
N GLY A 379 -20.98 -2.70 4.01
CA GLY A 379 -21.21 -1.34 3.52
C GLY A 379 -22.71 -1.00 3.48
N LEU A 380 -23.11 0.00 2.69
CA LEU A 380 -24.52 0.42 2.57
C LEU A 380 -25.40 -0.53 1.76
N GLY A 381 -24.82 -1.41 0.97
CA GLY A 381 -25.57 -2.31 0.10
C GLY A 381 -26.12 -3.54 0.82
N ASN A 382 -26.82 -4.41 0.06
CA ASN A 382 -27.30 -5.68 0.55
C ASN A 382 -26.12 -6.62 0.90
N ASN A 383 -25.96 -6.96 2.17
CA ASN A 383 -24.87 -7.80 2.65
C ASN A 383 -24.96 -9.28 2.18
N LYS A 384 -26.09 -9.70 1.61
CA LYS A 384 -26.28 -11.04 1.03
C LYS A 384 -25.86 -11.14 -0.42
N ASP A 385 -25.58 -10.00 -1.10
CA ASP A 385 -25.13 -10.01 -2.49
C ASP A 385 -23.72 -10.59 -2.60
N LYS A 386 -23.54 -11.62 -3.42
CA LYS A 386 -22.27 -12.33 -3.63
C LYS A 386 -21.22 -11.51 -4.36
N LEU A 387 -21.62 -10.47 -5.08
CA LEU A 387 -20.72 -9.55 -5.80
C LEU A 387 -20.27 -8.37 -4.95
N ARG A 388 -20.97 -8.10 -3.84
CA ARG A 388 -20.66 -7.00 -2.95
C ARG A 388 -19.23 -7.07 -2.43
N GLY A 389 -18.54 -5.95 -2.45
CA GLY A 389 -17.16 -5.82 -1.97
C GLY A 389 -16.10 -6.38 -2.91
N LYS A 390 -16.47 -7.00 -4.03
CA LYS A 390 -15.54 -7.41 -5.08
C LYS A 390 -15.18 -6.23 -5.98
N ILE A 391 -13.99 -6.29 -6.54
CA ILE A 391 -13.51 -5.30 -7.52
C ILE A 391 -14.27 -5.55 -8.83
N PHE A 392 -14.81 -4.49 -9.41
CA PHE A 392 -15.42 -4.55 -10.73
C PHE A 392 -14.33 -4.82 -11.79
N PRO A 393 -14.53 -5.77 -12.71
CA PRO A 393 -13.55 -6.10 -13.75
C PRO A 393 -13.17 -4.88 -14.61
N TYR A 394 -11.93 -4.85 -15.06
CA TYR A 394 -11.46 -3.86 -16.03
C TYR A 394 -11.93 -4.25 -17.43
N ILE A 395 -12.86 -3.49 -17.99
CA ILE A 395 -13.45 -3.77 -19.30
C ILE A 395 -12.81 -2.86 -20.35
N ASN A 396 -12.23 -3.47 -21.39
CA ASN A 396 -11.83 -2.75 -22.60
C ASN A 396 -13.05 -2.57 -23.51
N LEU A 397 -13.36 -1.34 -23.86
CA LEU A 397 -14.42 -1.01 -24.80
C LEU A 397 -13.85 -1.12 -26.21
N GLN A 398 -14.15 -2.24 -26.89
CA GLN A 398 -13.86 -2.42 -28.30
C GLN A 398 -14.77 -1.52 -29.08
N ASN A 399 -14.52 -0.74 -29.98
CA ASN A 399 -15.39 0.10 -30.81
C ASN A 399 -15.89 1.43 -30.22
N SER A 400 -15.23 1.96 -29.19
CA SER A 400 -15.52 3.32 -28.70
C SER A 400 -14.29 4.21 -28.81
N ASN A 401 -14.50 5.53 -28.92
CA ASN A 401 -13.42 6.53 -28.84
C ASN A 401 -12.74 6.56 -27.46
N VAL A 402 -13.21 5.74 -26.53
CA VAL A 402 -12.73 5.60 -25.15
C VAL A 402 -12.13 4.22 -24.96
N SER A 403 -10.88 4.14 -24.58
CA SER A 403 -10.11 2.90 -24.56
C SER A 403 -10.54 1.86 -23.50
N ASN A 404 -11.28 2.28 -22.49
CA ASN A 404 -11.78 1.37 -21.42
C ASN A 404 -12.84 2.04 -20.55
N PHE A 405 -13.56 1.20 -19.78
CA PHE A 405 -14.65 1.61 -18.92
C PHE A 405 -14.22 2.61 -17.82
N ASP A 406 -13.10 2.37 -17.15
CA ASP A 406 -12.58 3.27 -16.10
C ASP A 406 -12.27 4.68 -16.61
N THR A 407 -11.76 4.79 -17.84
CA THR A 407 -11.44 6.10 -18.44
C THR A 407 -12.71 6.88 -18.80
N GLN A 408 -13.79 6.18 -19.12
CA GLN A 408 -15.08 6.81 -19.46
C GLN A 408 -15.77 7.40 -18.22
N PHE A 409 -15.61 6.76 -17.05
CA PHE A 409 -16.34 7.12 -15.85
C PHE A 409 -15.45 7.66 -14.73
N GLU A 410 -14.15 7.58 -14.92
CA GLU A 410 -13.09 8.05 -14.02
C GLU A 410 -13.35 7.79 -12.53
N THR A 411 -13.88 8.77 -11.80
CA THR A 411 -14.07 8.70 -10.34
C THR A 411 -15.53 8.83 -9.94
N GLU A 412 -16.47 8.70 -10.88
CA GLU A 412 -17.89 8.85 -10.64
C GLU A 412 -18.53 7.59 -10.03
N LEU A 413 -19.60 7.77 -9.28
CA LEU A 413 -20.51 6.69 -8.92
C LEU A 413 -21.34 6.35 -10.17
N VAL A 414 -21.26 5.09 -10.59
CA VAL A 414 -21.90 4.61 -11.81
C VAL A 414 -22.90 3.52 -11.48
N LEU A 415 -24.12 3.68 -11.95
CA LEU A 415 -25.16 2.65 -11.92
C LEU A 415 -25.18 1.92 -13.26
N LEU A 416 -24.87 0.62 -13.24
CA LEU A 416 -24.97 -0.27 -14.39
C LEU A 416 -26.33 -0.97 -14.37
N SER A 417 -27.09 -0.86 -15.45
CA SER A 417 -28.40 -1.51 -15.56
C SER A 417 -28.71 -1.87 -17.01
N LYS A 418 -29.44 -2.96 -17.23
CA LYS A 418 -30.05 -3.30 -18.53
C LYS A 418 -31.29 -2.45 -18.82
N GLN A 419 -31.89 -1.81 -17.80
CA GLN A 419 -33.03 -0.95 -17.93
C GLN A 419 -32.60 0.51 -17.96
N ASN A 420 -33.35 1.35 -18.65
CA ASN A 420 -33.17 2.80 -18.57
C ASN A 420 -33.68 3.29 -17.22
N ILE A 421 -32.80 3.90 -16.44
CA ILE A 421 -33.11 4.49 -15.15
C ILE A 421 -32.80 5.98 -15.23
N ASP A 422 -33.81 6.82 -15.09
CA ASP A 422 -33.62 8.26 -15.00
C ASP A 422 -33.26 8.63 -13.54
N ASN A 423 -31.97 8.92 -13.32
CA ASN A 423 -31.47 9.37 -12.03
C ASN A 423 -30.50 10.54 -12.23
N LYS A 424 -30.95 11.74 -11.88
CA LYS A 424 -30.14 12.97 -12.02
C LYS A 424 -28.90 13.05 -11.11
N LYS A 425 -28.79 12.17 -10.12
CA LYS A 425 -27.69 12.20 -9.11
C LYS A 425 -26.60 11.16 -9.33
N ILE A 426 -26.84 10.15 -10.13
CA ILE A 426 -25.91 9.05 -10.39
C ILE A 426 -25.83 8.86 -11.90
N LYS A 427 -24.61 8.80 -12.42
CA LYS A 427 -24.40 8.47 -13.85
C LYS A 427 -24.91 7.07 -14.13
N HIS A 428 -25.93 6.98 -14.96
CA HIS A 428 -26.54 5.71 -15.38
C HIS A 428 -25.97 5.26 -16.73
N ILE A 429 -25.68 3.98 -16.83
CA ILE A 429 -25.22 3.34 -18.05
C ILE A 429 -26.11 2.17 -18.35
N ASN A 430 -26.78 2.23 -19.50
CA ASN A 430 -27.46 1.07 -20.03
C ASN A 430 -26.45 0.14 -20.70
N VAL A 431 -26.20 -1.01 -20.08
CA VAL A 431 -25.19 -1.98 -20.55
C VAL A 431 -25.56 -2.67 -21.85
N ASN A 432 -26.82 -2.69 -22.26
CA ASN A 432 -27.24 -3.24 -23.56
C ASN A 432 -26.61 -2.51 -24.77
N LYS A 433 -26.02 -1.33 -24.56
CA LYS A 433 -25.28 -0.61 -25.61
C LYS A 433 -23.87 -1.16 -25.84
N TYR A 434 -23.41 -2.09 -25.04
CA TYR A 434 -22.04 -2.63 -25.05
C TYR A 434 -22.01 -4.17 -25.22
N GLU A 435 -23.18 -4.81 -25.39
CA GLU A 435 -23.29 -6.17 -25.89
C GLU A 435 -23.19 -6.14 -27.43
#